data_9d04ee030cba68775feee82e11aaf1ab
#
_entry.id   9d04ee030cba68775feee82e11aaf1ab
#
_cell.length_a   1.000
_cell.length_b   1.000
_cell.length_c   1.000
_cell.angle_alpha   90.00
_cell.angle_beta   90.00
_cell.angle_gamma   90.00
#
_symmetry.space_group_name_H-M   'P 1'
#
loop_
_entity.id
_entity.type
_entity.pdbx_description
1 polymer ?
#
loop_
_entity_poly.entity_id
_entity_poly.type
_entity_poly.pdbx_seq_one_letter_code
_entity_poly.pdbx_strand_id
1 'polypeptide(L)' 'MPEVTKARHTLGLTQESFAELLGIGINTLRSWEQNKRQPSGAARTLIHIALKHPEVLQEAIA' A
#
# COMPACT_ATOMS: atom_id res chain seq x y z
N MET A 1 -10.39 8.90 -3.67
CA MET A 1 -9.72 7.60 -3.54
C MET A 1 -8.77 7.66 -2.35
N PRO A 2 -8.82 6.68 -1.44
CA PRO A 2 -7.87 6.65 -0.32
C PRO A 2 -6.43 6.59 -0.80
N GLU A 3 -5.52 7.17 -0.03
CA GLU A 3 -4.11 7.18 -0.40
C GLU A 3 -3.53 5.78 -0.57
N VAL A 4 -3.99 4.84 0.26
CA VAL A 4 -3.51 3.45 0.18
C VAL A 4 -3.87 2.83 -1.17
N THR A 5 -5.08 3.07 -1.67
CA THR A 5 -5.51 2.57 -2.98
C THR A 5 -4.73 3.25 -4.10
N LYS A 6 -4.53 4.56 -3.99
CA LYS A 6 -3.76 5.32 -4.95
C LYS A 6 -2.32 4.80 -5.03
N ALA A 7 -1.72 4.53 -3.87
CA ALA A 7 -0.37 3.98 -3.81
C ALA A 7 -0.29 2.62 -4.50
N ARG A 8 -1.28 1.75 -4.23
CA ARG A 8 -1.32 0.44 -4.86
C ARG A 8 -1.40 0.55 -6.38
N HIS A 9 -2.28 1.41 -6.87
CA HIS A 9 -2.42 1.64 -8.32
C HIS A 9 -1.14 2.20 -8.93
N THR A 10 -0.48 3.10 -8.23
CA THR A 10 0.78 3.68 -8.71
C THR A 10 1.85 2.61 -8.90
N LEU A 11 1.88 1.61 -8.02
CA LEU A 11 2.83 0.50 -8.11
C LEU A 11 2.36 -0.59 -9.08
N GLY A 12 1.12 -0.54 -9.55
CA GLY A 12 0.57 -1.55 -10.45
C GLY A 12 0.34 -2.90 -9.78
N LEU A 13 0.06 -2.91 -8.48
CA LEU A 13 -0.08 -4.14 -7.72
C LEU A 13 -1.53 -4.53 -7.47
N THR A 14 -1.76 -5.84 -7.33
CA THR A 14 -3.03 -6.36 -6.85
C THR A 14 -3.13 -6.10 -5.34
N GLN A 15 -4.34 -6.30 -4.77
CA GLN A 15 -4.50 -6.20 -3.32
C GLN A 15 -3.64 -7.24 -2.60
N GLU A 16 -3.61 -8.47 -3.11
CA GLU A 16 -2.79 -9.52 -2.51
C GLU A 16 -1.32 -9.16 -2.50
N SER A 17 -0.79 -8.71 -3.63
CA SER A 17 0.62 -8.33 -3.74
C SER A 17 0.97 -7.15 -2.85
N PHE A 18 0.09 -6.17 -2.78
CA PHE A 18 0.34 -4.99 -1.95
C PHE A 18 0.27 -5.32 -0.46
N ALA A 19 -0.70 -6.16 -0.06
CA ALA A 19 -0.78 -6.61 1.33
C ALA A 19 0.50 -7.35 1.72
N GLU A 20 1.01 -8.21 0.83
CA GLU A 20 2.25 -8.93 1.07
C GLU A 20 3.43 -7.96 1.21
N LEU A 21 3.52 -6.97 0.35
CA LEU A 21 4.58 -5.97 0.42
C LEU A 21 4.54 -5.21 1.75
N LEU A 22 3.34 -4.86 2.22
CA LEU A 22 3.17 -4.13 3.46
C LEU A 22 3.27 -5.01 4.71
N GLY A 23 3.30 -6.32 4.53
CA GLY A 23 3.37 -7.27 5.65
C GLY A 23 2.08 -7.34 6.45
N ILE A 24 0.93 -7.17 5.80
CA ILE A 24 -0.38 -7.19 6.44
C ILE A 24 -1.30 -8.21 5.77
N GLY A 25 -2.40 -8.54 6.44
CA GLY A 25 -3.42 -9.39 5.86
C GLY A 25 -4.25 -8.66 4.82
N ILE A 26 -4.80 -9.42 3.88
CA ILE A 26 -5.61 -8.86 2.79
C ILE A 26 -6.85 -8.13 3.33
N ASN A 27 -7.46 -8.66 4.39
CA ASN A 27 -8.65 -8.04 4.95
C ASN A 27 -8.35 -6.69 5.61
N THR A 28 -7.15 -6.55 6.19
CA THR A 28 -6.69 -5.28 6.73
C THR A 28 -6.54 -4.26 5.60
N LEU A 29 -5.92 -4.65 4.51
CA LEU A 29 -5.77 -3.76 3.36
C LEU A 29 -7.13 -3.35 2.81
N ARG A 30 -8.05 -4.30 2.68
CA ARG A 30 -9.40 -4.00 2.19
C ARG A 30 -10.11 -2.99 3.09
N SER A 31 -9.97 -3.12 4.41
CA SER A 31 -10.53 -2.15 5.36
C SER A 31 -9.99 -0.75 5.13
N TRP A 32 -8.69 -0.65 4.87
CA TRP A 32 -8.06 0.64 4.58
C TRP A 32 -8.56 1.23 3.27
N GLU A 33 -8.70 0.39 2.24
CA GLU A 33 -9.17 0.85 0.93
C GLU A 33 -10.64 1.24 0.94
N GLN A 34 -11.42 0.62 1.83
CA GLN A 34 -12.83 0.98 2.02
C GLN A 34 -13.02 2.13 3.00
N ASN A 35 -11.91 2.67 3.50
CA ASN A 35 -11.91 3.79 4.44
C ASN A 35 -12.58 3.47 5.78
N LYS A 36 -12.59 2.20 6.15
CA LYS A 36 -13.14 1.75 7.44
C LYS A 36 -12.11 1.88 8.55
N ARG A 37 -10.84 1.75 8.22
CA ARG A 37 -9.71 1.87 9.14
C ARG A 37 -8.60 2.66 8.46
N GLN A 38 -7.74 3.24 9.24
CA GLN A 38 -6.60 4.00 8.73
C GLN A 38 -5.30 3.21 8.91
N PRO A 39 -4.40 3.27 7.92
CA PRO A 39 -3.07 2.68 8.09
C PRO A 39 -2.33 3.36 9.23
N SER A 40 -1.47 2.62 9.90
CA SER A 40 -0.69 3.15 11.02
C SER A 40 0.78 2.80 10.87
N GLY A 41 1.62 3.55 11.58
CA GLY A 41 3.04 3.27 11.72
C GLY A 41 3.78 3.09 10.40
N ALA A 42 4.50 1.97 10.31
CA ALA A 42 5.36 1.68 9.17
C ALA A 42 4.58 1.60 7.86
N ALA A 43 3.35 1.10 7.89
CA ALA A 43 2.53 1.01 6.69
C ALA A 43 2.25 2.39 6.10
N ARG A 44 1.95 3.37 6.95
CA ARG A 44 1.73 4.74 6.48
C ARG A 44 2.98 5.29 5.81
N THR A 45 4.15 5.04 6.37
CA THR A 45 5.41 5.48 5.79
C THR A 45 5.63 4.86 4.41
N LEU A 46 5.39 3.54 4.28
CA LEU A 46 5.53 2.86 3.00
C LEU A 46 4.56 3.40 1.96
N ILE A 47 3.32 3.71 2.36
CA ILE A 47 2.33 4.30 1.46
C ILE A 47 2.80 5.67 0.95
N HIS A 48 3.37 6.49 1.83
CA HIS A 48 3.91 7.78 1.42
C HIS A 48 5.07 7.64 0.44
N ILE A 49 5.95 6.67 0.68
CA ILE A 49 7.06 6.38 -0.24
C ILE A 49 6.52 5.94 -1.60
N ALA A 50 5.50 5.08 -1.60
CA ALA A 50 4.88 4.60 -2.83
C ALA A 50 4.30 5.75 -3.66
N LEU A 51 3.76 6.77 -3.00
CA LEU A 51 3.17 7.92 -3.69
C LEU A 51 4.22 8.90 -4.21
N LYS A 52 5.29 9.11 -3.46
CA LYS A 52 6.29 10.12 -3.80
C LYS A 52 7.48 9.57 -4.56
N HIS A 53 7.89 8.34 -4.24
CA HIS A 53 9.06 7.70 -4.82
C HIS A 53 8.77 6.24 -5.11
N PRO A 54 7.82 5.96 -6.03
CA PRO A 54 7.43 4.57 -6.30
C PRO A 54 8.60 3.72 -6.79
N GLU A 55 9.60 4.33 -7.44
CA GLU A 55 10.76 3.60 -7.94
C GLU A 55 11.54 2.89 -6.83
N VAL A 56 11.53 3.45 -5.62
CA VAL A 56 12.20 2.83 -4.47
C VAL A 56 11.55 1.50 -4.12
N LEU A 57 10.22 1.48 -4.07
CA LEU A 57 9.49 0.26 -3.74
C LEU A 57 9.47 -0.72 -4.91
N GLN A 58 9.47 -0.22 -6.15
CA GLN A 58 9.55 -1.08 -7.32
C GLN A 58 10.86 -1.85 -7.34
N GLU A 59 11.96 -1.22 -6.94
CA GLU A 59 13.24 -1.91 -6.82
C GLU A 59 13.18 -3.01 -5.76
N ALA A 60 12.50 -2.76 -4.65
CA ALA A 60 12.39 -3.72 -3.57
C ALA A 60 11.56 -4.94 -3.96
N ILE A 61 10.61 -4.76 -4.89
CA ILE A 61 9.72 -5.83 -5.36
C ILE A 61 10.38 -6.66 -6.47
N ALA A 62 11.21 -6.03 -7.27
CA ALA A 62 11.79 -6.63 -8.48
C ALA A 62 12.71 -7.83 -8.18
#